data_d1dc3633ef68a11939f6a5211a5c64cb
#
_entry.id   d1dc3633ef68a11939f6a5211a5c64cb
#
_cell.length_a   1.000
_cell.length_b   1.000
_cell.length_c   1.000
_cell.angle_alpha   90.00
_cell.angle_beta   90.00
_cell.angle_gamma   90.00
#
_symmetry.space_group_name_H-M   'P 1'
#
loop_
_entity.id
_entity.type
_entity.pdbx_description
1 polymer ?
#
loop_
_entity_poly.entity_id
_entity_poly.type
_entity_poly.pdbx_seq_one_letter_code
_entity_poly.pdbx_strand_id
1 'polypeptide(L)'
;AQRFSLIVKEKSNIDLINVQTPQSGGFSEEFQSDHIDFRIEIAPSIFGENIVIRILDKSNNLKSFSQLFPKKHPMGEHLFHFVNQKNGFFLAVGPTGSGKTTTLNAILTQRDRLHEIIYTIEDPIEYKIDFVTQYQVNESIDFTFQTAMKSVMRQDPDVIVIGEMRDRESIQIALKAA
;
A
#
# COMPACT_ATOMS: atom_id res chain seq x y z
N ALA A 1 -17.93 -6.35 -26.28
CA ALA A 1 -17.76 -5.33 -25.25
C ALA A 1 -18.76 -5.50 -24.11
N GLN A 2 -20.09 -5.42 -24.33
CA GLN A 2 -21.12 -5.50 -23.28
C GLN A 2 -21.06 -6.78 -22.43
N ARG A 3 -20.88 -7.95 -23.06
CA ARG A 3 -20.78 -9.22 -22.31
C ARG A 3 -19.57 -9.28 -21.39
N PHE A 4 -18.47 -8.67 -21.79
CA PHE A 4 -17.26 -8.57 -20.95
C PHE A 4 -17.50 -7.66 -19.73
N SER A 5 -18.11 -6.49 -19.96
CA SER A 5 -18.48 -5.56 -18.87
C SER A 5 -19.35 -6.24 -17.81
N LEU A 6 -20.37 -6.98 -18.23
CA LEU A 6 -21.26 -7.69 -17.32
C LEU A 6 -20.52 -8.75 -16.47
N ILE A 7 -19.63 -9.53 -17.09
CA ILE A 7 -18.85 -10.54 -16.36
C ILE A 7 -17.93 -9.89 -15.32
N VAL A 8 -17.28 -8.79 -15.71
CA VAL A 8 -16.39 -8.06 -14.79
C VAL A 8 -17.18 -7.46 -13.64
N LYS A 9 -18.32 -6.84 -13.90
CA LYS A 9 -19.20 -6.29 -12.86
C LYS A 9 -19.69 -7.35 -11.89
N GLU A 10 -20.16 -8.48 -12.42
CA GLU A 10 -20.65 -9.61 -11.62
C GLU A 10 -19.55 -10.14 -10.68
N LYS A 11 -18.36 -10.43 -11.21
CA LYS A 11 -17.22 -10.91 -10.42
C LYS A 11 -16.77 -9.90 -9.37
N SER A 12 -16.88 -8.62 -9.66
CA SER A 12 -16.41 -7.53 -8.80
C SER A 12 -17.44 -7.05 -7.79
N ASN A 13 -18.62 -7.68 -7.76
CA ASN A 13 -19.78 -7.28 -6.95
C ASN A 13 -20.20 -5.80 -7.18
N ILE A 14 -20.15 -5.37 -8.44
CA ILE A 14 -20.53 -4.05 -8.91
C ILE A 14 -21.97 -4.09 -9.46
N ASP A 15 -22.74 -3.02 -9.30
CA ASP A 15 -24.10 -2.91 -9.82
C ASP A 15 -24.12 -3.06 -11.34
N LEU A 16 -24.83 -4.09 -11.80
CA LEU A 16 -24.96 -4.46 -13.22
C LEU A 16 -25.80 -3.46 -14.02
N ILE A 17 -26.76 -2.79 -13.37
CA ILE A 17 -27.76 -1.94 -14.02
C ILE A 17 -27.26 -0.50 -14.11
N ASN A 18 -26.54 -0.05 -13.10
CA ASN A 18 -26.02 1.32 -13.07
C ASN A 18 -24.86 1.46 -14.07
N VAL A 19 -25.07 2.26 -15.10
CA VAL A 19 -24.08 2.61 -16.12
C VAL A 19 -23.80 4.11 -16.17
N GLN A 20 -24.38 4.88 -15.25
CA GLN A 20 -24.33 6.35 -15.28
C GLN A 20 -23.35 6.96 -14.29
N THR A 21 -22.95 6.21 -13.26
CA THR A 21 -22.02 6.69 -12.24
C THR A 21 -20.77 5.83 -12.19
N PRO A 22 -19.62 6.41 -11.81
CA PRO A 22 -18.42 5.63 -11.55
C PRO A 22 -18.66 4.61 -10.43
N GLN A 23 -18.10 3.43 -10.57
CA GLN A 23 -18.21 2.33 -9.63
C GLN A 23 -16.87 1.64 -9.47
N SER A 24 -16.58 1.19 -8.26
CA SER A 24 -15.37 0.44 -7.94
C SER A 24 -15.73 -0.90 -7.34
N GLY A 25 -14.90 -1.89 -7.57
CA GLY A 25 -15.04 -3.22 -6.99
C GLY A 25 -13.76 -4.03 -7.13
N GLY A 26 -13.83 -5.29 -6.76
CA GLY A 26 -12.68 -6.18 -6.90
C GLY A 26 -13.04 -7.63 -6.64
N PHE A 27 -12.17 -8.51 -7.09
CA PHE A 27 -12.27 -9.94 -6.84
C PHE A 27 -10.87 -10.55 -6.80
N SER A 28 -10.78 -11.75 -6.24
CA SER A 28 -9.54 -12.53 -6.19
C SER A 28 -9.74 -13.83 -6.97
N GLU A 29 -8.70 -14.25 -7.67
CA GLU A 29 -8.66 -15.52 -8.40
C GLU A 29 -7.36 -16.26 -8.07
N GLU A 30 -7.44 -17.58 -8.04
CA GLU A 30 -6.24 -18.44 -7.98
C GLU A 30 -5.78 -18.78 -9.39
N PHE A 31 -4.53 -18.49 -9.68
CA PHE A 31 -3.91 -18.86 -10.93
C PHE A 31 -2.56 -19.55 -10.66
N GLN A 32 -2.42 -20.81 -11.03
CA GLN A 32 -1.20 -21.61 -10.85
C GLN A 32 -0.66 -21.61 -9.40
N SER A 33 -1.55 -21.67 -8.42
CA SER A 33 -1.25 -21.60 -6.98
C SER A 33 -0.97 -20.21 -6.42
N ASP A 34 -1.00 -19.17 -7.26
CA ASP A 34 -0.84 -17.79 -6.83
C ASP A 34 -2.20 -17.11 -6.65
N HIS A 35 -2.35 -16.37 -5.55
CA HIS A 35 -3.52 -15.53 -5.31
C HIS A 35 -3.33 -14.17 -5.98
N ILE A 36 -4.14 -13.89 -7.00
CA ILE A 36 -4.12 -12.62 -7.73
C ILE A 36 -5.38 -11.84 -7.38
N ASP A 37 -5.20 -10.62 -6.90
CA ASP A 37 -6.31 -9.69 -6.66
C ASP A 37 -6.48 -8.76 -7.88
N PHE A 38 -7.74 -8.53 -8.23
CA PHE A 38 -8.12 -7.61 -9.29
C PHE A 38 -8.91 -6.44 -8.69
N ARG A 39 -8.49 -5.22 -8.98
CA ARG A 39 -9.25 -4.01 -8.70
C ARG A 39 -9.84 -3.48 -9.96
N ILE A 40 -11.11 -3.16 -9.89
CA ILE A 40 -11.91 -2.75 -11.03
C ILE A 40 -12.44 -1.36 -10.77
N GLU A 41 -12.16 -0.46 -11.71
CA GLU A 41 -12.75 0.87 -11.78
C GLU A 41 -13.55 0.96 -13.08
N ILE A 42 -14.82 1.31 -12.99
CA ILE A 42 -15.70 1.48 -14.12
C ILE A 42 -16.25 2.90 -14.11
N ALA A 43 -16.13 3.59 -15.22
CA ALA A 43 -16.67 4.93 -15.36
C ALA A 43 -17.39 5.09 -16.70
N PRO A 44 -18.51 5.84 -16.76
CA PRO A 44 -19.20 6.14 -18.02
C PRO A 44 -18.32 7.01 -18.92
N SER A 45 -18.38 6.73 -20.22
CA SER A 45 -17.76 7.56 -21.26
C SER A 45 -18.71 7.72 -22.43
N ILE A 46 -18.37 8.60 -23.37
CA ILE A 46 -19.17 8.81 -24.61
C ILE A 46 -19.22 7.57 -25.51
N PHE A 47 -18.31 6.62 -25.33
CA PHE A 47 -18.25 5.38 -26.11
C PHE A 47 -18.79 4.16 -25.34
N GLY A 48 -19.39 4.37 -24.16
CA GLY A 48 -19.84 3.33 -23.25
C GLY A 48 -19.03 3.33 -21.96
N GLU A 49 -19.02 2.22 -21.24
CA GLU A 49 -18.27 2.12 -19.98
C GLU A 49 -16.77 1.95 -20.26
N ASN A 50 -15.96 2.76 -19.63
CA ASN A 50 -14.52 2.57 -19.56
C ASN A 50 -14.21 1.68 -18.35
N ILE A 51 -13.50 0.58 -18.55
CA ILE A 51 -13.15 -0.38 -17.50
C ILE A 51 -11.63 -0.38 -17.35
N VAL A 52 -11.19 -0.09 -16.15
CA VAL A 52 -9.77 -0.20 -15.75
C VAL A 52 -9.63 -1.38 -14.81
N ILE A 53 -8.78 -2.32 -15.16
CA ILE A 53 -8.47 -3.50 -14.35
C ILE A 53 -7.04 -3.38 -13.87
N ARG A 54 -6.85 -3.28 -12.56
CA ARG A 54 -5.53 -3.30 -11.92
C ARG A 54 -5.29 -4.69 -11.35
N ILE A 55 -4.22 -5.33 -11.81
CA ILE A 55 -3.81 -6.66 -11.35
C ILE A 55 -2.83 -6.47 -10.20
N LEU A 56 -3.13 -7.04 -9.04
CA LEU A 56 -2.32 -7.01 -7.84
C LEU A 56 -1.83 -8.42 -7.55
N ASP A 57 -0.64 -8.72 -8.02
CA ASP A 57 0.02 -9.99 -7.75
C ASP A 57 0.68 -9.94 -6.37
N LYS A 58 0.08 -10.66 -5.41
CA LYS A 58 0.60 -10.78 -4.03
C LYS A 58 1.59 -11.93 -3.86
N SER A 59 1.75 -12.78 -4.86
CA SER A 59 2.57 -13.98 -4.77
C SER A 59 4.05 -13.70 -4.69
N ASN A 60 4.49 -12.47 -4.99
CA ASN A 60 5.90 -12.22 -5.12
C ASN A 60 6.41 -10.88 -4.61
N ASN A 61 7.34 -11.02 -3.69
CA ASN A 61 8.60 -10.34 -3.64
C ASN A 61 8.68 -9.08 -2.80
N LEU A 62 8.53 -9.28 -1.49
CA LEU A 62 9.31 -8.47 -0.56
C LEU A 62 10.78 -8.63 -0.93
N LYS A 63 11.31 -7.70 -1.72
CA LYS A 63 12.74 -7.66 -1.98
C LYS A 63 13.44 -7.32 -0.67
N SER A 64 14.45 -8.11 -0.34
CA SER A 64 15.27 -7.80 0.82
C SER A 64 16.06 -6.50 0.58
N PHE A 65 16.42 -5.84 1.64
CA PHE A 65 17.25 -4.63 1.57
C PHE A 65 18.53 -4.87 0.76
N SER A 66 19.22 -5.99 0.97
CA SER A 66 20.45 -6.34 0.27
C SER A 66 20.29 -6.60 -1.23
N GLN A 67 19.07 -6.97 -1.67
CA GLN A 67 18.76 -7.11 -3.10
C GLN A 67 18.58 -5.75 -3.79
N LEU A 68 18.01 -4.76 -3.07
CA LEU A 68 17.85 -3.40 -3.61
C LEU A 68 19.11 -2.54 -3.42
N PHE A 69 19.79 -2.71 -2.29
CA PHE A 69 20.94 -1.90 -1.90
C PHE A 69 22.16 -2.82 -1.62
N PRO A 70 22.94 -3.20 -2.64
CA PRO A 70 24.13 -4.01 -2.45
C PRO A 70 25.11 -3.33 -1.48
N LYS A 71 25.69 -4.09 -0.56
CA LYS A 71 26.60 -3.60 0.50
C LYS A 71 27.77 -2.72 0.00
N LYS A 72 28.18 -2.90 -1.25
CA LYS A 72 29.28 -2.11 -1.86
C LYS A 72 28.81 -0.77 -2.46
N HIS A 73 27.52 -0.47 -2.41
CA HIS A 73 27.00 0.80 -2.92
C HIS A 73 26.96 1.82 -1.77
N PRO A 74 27.60 3.00 -1.89
CA PRO A 74 27.67 3.99 -0.81
C PRO A 74 26.28 4.37 -0.24
N MET A 75 25.28 4.47 -1.09
CA MET A 75 23.89 4.69 -0.70
C MET A 75 23.35 3.58 0.21
N GLY A 76 23.72 2.33 -0.04
CA GLY A 76 23.29 1.18 0.78
C GLY A 76 23.81 1.26 2.20
N GLU A 77 25.07 1.65 2.39
CA GLU A 77 25.68 1.82 3.72
C GLU A 77 25.02 2.99 4.48
N HIS A 78 24.83 4.13 3.82
CA HIS A 78 24.16 5.27 4.43
C HIS A 78 22.73 4.96 4.83
N LEU A 79 21.94 4.32 3.96
CA LEU A 79 20.57 3.90 4.26
C LEU A 79 20.53 2.87 5.38
N PHE A 80 21.42 1.89 5.37
CA PHE A 80 21.50 0.90 6.44
C PHE A 80 21.76 1.56 7.80
N HIS A 81 22.68 2.52 7.84
CA HIS A 81 22.98 3.25 9.07
C HIS A 81 21.81 4.11 9.54
N PHE A 82 21.14 4.80 8.60
CA PHE A 82 19.97 5.62 8.88
C PHE A 82 18.79 4.79 9.39
N VAL A 83 18.49 3.67 8.74
CA VAL A 83 17.37 2.80 9.10
C VAL A 83 17.49 2.23 10.51
N ASN A 84 18.71 2.06 11.01
CA ASN A 84 18.98 1.55 12.36
C ASN A 84 19.02 2.64 13.44
N GLN A 85 18.78 3.92 13.10
CA GLN A 85 18.64 4.97 14.10
C GLN A 85 17.35 4.80 14.90
N LYS A 86 17.38 5.27 16.16
CA LYS A 86 16.19 5.23 17.04
C LYS A 86 15.14 6.28 16.69
N ASN A 87 15.57 7.41 16.16
CA ASN A 87 14.70 8.52 15.78
C ASN A 87 15.08 9.00 14.39
N GLY A 88 14.11 9.45 13.63
CA GLY A 88 14.36 10.00 12.30
C GLY A 88 13.13 9.92 11.40
N PHE A 89 13.18 10.65 10.31
CA PHE A 89 12.15 10.68 9.29
C PHE A 89 12.72 10.33 7.93
N PHE A 90 12.21 9.27 7.31
CA PHE A 90 12.59 8.86 5.95
C PHE A 90 11.44 9.15 4.97
N LEU A 91 11.74 9.88 3.91
CA LEU A 91 10.76 10.24 2.89
C LEU A 91 11.16 9.65 1.53
N ALA A 92 10.31 8.78 0.98
CA ALA A 92 10.44 8.27 -0.37
C ALA A 92 9.57 9.10 -1.34
N VAL A 93 10.19 9.80 -2.28
CA VAL A 93 9.50 10.65 -3.25
C VAL A 93 9.76 10.18 -4.67
N GLY A 94 8.72 10.16 -5.49
CA GLY A 94 8.83 9.76 -6.90
C GLY A 94 7.47 9.50 -7.54
N PRO A 95 7.41 9.35 -8.86
CA PRO A 95 6.17 9.04 -9.58
C PRO A 95 5.64 7.65 -9.22
N THR A 96 4.41 7.36 -9.66
CA THR A 96 3.84 6.00 -9.56
C THR A 96 4.74 5.00 -10.28
N GLY A 97 4.95 3.83 -9.68
CA GLY A 97 5.80 2.76 -10.25
C GLY A 97 7.31 2.97 -10.07
N SER A 98 7.76 4.04 -9.39
CA SER A 98 9.20 4.30 -9.14
C SER A 98 9.81 3.38 -8.07
N GLY A 99 9.02 2.54 -7.42
CA GLY A 99 9.50 1.60 -6.40
C GLY A 99 9.48 2.14 -4.97
N LYS A 100 8.71 3.20 -4.66
CA LYS A 100 8.60 3.75 -3.29
C LYS A 100 8.20 2.68 -2.27
N THR A 101 7.08 2.01 -2.49
CA THR A 101 6.57 0.94 -1.63
C THR A 101 7.57 -0.22 -1.51
N THR A 102 8.18 -0.61 -2.62
CA THR A 102 9.23 -1.65 -2.64
C THR A 102 10.42 -1.26 -1.77
N THR A 103 10.84 0.01 -1.84
CA THR A 103 11.94 0.55 -1.03
C THR A 103 11.60 0.56 0.45
N LEU A 104 10.42 1.07 0.82
CA LEU A 104 9.96 1.12 2.21
C LEU A 104 9.85 -0.29 2.80
N ASN A 105 9.27 -1.22 2.06
CA ASN A 105 9.14 -2.61 2.49
C ASN A 105 10.51 -3.29 2.66
N ALA A 106 11.46 -3.03 1.74
CA ALA A 106 12.82 -3.52 1.88
C ALA A 106 13.54 -2.96 3.12
N ILE A 107 13.29 -1.68 3.45
CA ILE A 107 13.78 -1.05 4.67
C ILE A 107 13.19 -1.77 5.91
N LEU A 108 11.89 -2.05 5.92
CA LEU A 108 11.26 -2.79 7.01
C LEU A 108 11.85 -4.19 7.21
N THR A 109 12.35 -4.84 6.14
CA THR A 109 13.00 -6.15 6.30
C THR A 109 14.31 -6.10 7.09
N GLN A 110 14.89 -4.92 7.30
CA GLN A 110 16.11 -4.72 8.09
C GLN A 110 15.83 -4.46 9.57
N ARG A 111 14.60 -4.08 9.92
CA ARG A 111 14.22 -3.84 11.32
C ARG A 111 14.05 -5.16 12.06
N ASP A 112 14.27 -5.12 13.37
CA ASP A 112 14.07 -6.27 14.25
C ASP A 112 12.56 -6.44 14.58
N ARG A 113 11.83 -6.96 13.59
CA ARG A 113 10.37 -7.13 13.65
C ARG A 113 9.88 -8.07 14.77
N LEU A 114 10.77 -8.77 15.44
CA LEU A 114 10.42 -9.61 16.60
C LEU A 114 10.46 -8.84 17.91
N HIS A 115 11.24 -7.77 17.99
CA HIS A 115 11.43 -7.00 19.22
C HIS A 115 10.99 -5.54 19.08
N GLU A 116 10.64 -5.09 17.89
CA GLU A 116 10.15 -3.74 17.61
C GLU A 116 8.65 -3.76 17.29
N ILE A 117 7.93 -2.78 17.79
CA ILE A 117 6.51 -2.56 17.48
C ILE A 117 6.42 -1.72 16.22
N ILE A 118 6.11 -2.39 15.10
CA ILE A 118 6.07 -1.77 13.78
C ILE A 118 4.64 -1.69 13.27
N TYR A 119 4.23 -0.51 12.86
CA TYR A 119 2.93 -0.26 12.22
C TYR A 119 3.10 0.24 10.80
N THR A 120 2.21 -0.20 9.91
CA THR A 120 2.02 0.44 8.61
C THR A 120 0.60 0.94 8.46
N ILE A 121 0.41 2.02 7.70
CA ILE A 121 -0.91 2.56 7.33
C ILE A 121 -0.89 2.73 5.82
N GLU A 122 -1.72 1.96 5.13
CA GLU A 122 -1.65 1.78 3.68
C GLU A 122 -3.04 1.88 3.02
N ASP A 123 -3.07 2.27 1.75
CA ASP A 123 -4.27 2.31 0.92
C ASP A 123 -3.96 1.85 -0.53
N PRO A 124 -4.10 0.55 -0.76
CA PRO A 124 -4.26 -0.58 0.15
C PRO A 124 -2.94 -1.21 0.61
N ILE A 125 -3.04 -2.23 1.47
CA ILE A 125 -1.92 -3.13 1.76
C ILE A 125 -1.58 -3.92 0.49
N GLU A 126 -0.35 -3.71 -0.04
CA GLU A 126 0.14 -4.41 -1.23
C GLU A 126 0.74 -5.79 -0.88
N TYR A 127 1.45 -5.87 0.24
CA TYR A 127 2.13 -7.10 0.69
C TYR A 127 1.89 -7.33 2.17
N LYS A 128 1.66 -8.59 2.55
CA LYS A 128 1.66 -8.97 3.97
C LYS A 128 3.10 -9.11 4.45
N ILE A 129 3.40 -8.50 5.59
CA ILE A 129 4.72 -8.54 6.22
C ILE A 129 4.57 -9.18 7.59
N ASP A 130 5.25 -10.31 7.79
CA ASP A 130 5.21 -11.01 9.06
C ASP A 130 5.77 -10.15 10.20
N PHE A 131 5.12 -10.22 11.36
CA PHE A 131 5.47 -9.48 12.57
C PHE A 131 5.36 -7.95 12.44
N VAL A 132 4.55 -7.45 11.50
CA VAL A 132 4.20 -6.05 11.33
C VAL A 132 2.70 -5.90 11.44
N THR A 133 2.23 -4.95 12.22
CA THR A 133 0.81 -4.61 12.28
C THR A 133 0.46 -3.65 11.16
N GLN A 134 -0.31 -4.12 10.19
CA GLN A 134 -0.65 -3.36 8.99
C GLN A 134 -2.11 -2.91 9.05
N TYR A 135 -2.33 -1.60 8.96
CA TYR A 135 -3.65 -0.99 8.89
C TYR A 135 -3.98 -0.58 7.47
N GLN A 136 -5.11 -1.06 6.97
CA GLN A 136 -5.64 -0.60 5.69
C GLN A 136 -6.66 0.51 5.92
N VAL A 137 -6.46 1.64 5.25
CA VAL A 137 -7.40 2.76 5.25
C VAL A 137 -8.75 2.30 4.68
N ASN A 138 -9.84 2.80 5.29
CA ASN A 138 -11.19 2.56 4.83
C ASN A 138 -12.06 3.81 5.11
N GLU A 139 -12.19 4.65 4.11
CA GLU A 139 -12.94 5.91 4.22
C GLU A 139 -14.44 5.69 4.49
N SER A 140 -14.99 4.54 4.11
CA SER A 140 -16.42 4.25 4.32
C SER A 140 -16.81 4.15 5.81
N ILE A 141 -15.83 3.90 6.68
CA ILE A 141 -16.01 3.83 8.15
C ILE A 141 -15.20 4.90 8.88
N ASP A 142 -14.79 5.95 8.18
CA ASP A 142 -13.97 7.06 8.71
C ASP A 142 -12.59 6.62 9.28
N PHE A 143 -12.09 5.46 8.82
CA PHE A 143 -10.74 5.01 9.14
C PHE A 143 -9.75 5.54 8.11
N THR A 144 -9.44 6.82 8.21
CA THR A 144 -8.53 7.56 7.33
C THR A 144 -7.07 7.44 7.76
N PHE A 145 -6.12 7.92 6.95
CA PHE A 145 -4.72 8.02 7.35
C PHE A 145 -4.54 8.81 8.65
N GLN A 146 -5.28 9.88 8.84
CA GLN A 146 -5.20 10.73 10.03
C GLN A 146 -5.73 10.02 11.28
N THR A 147 -6.90 9.36 11.18
CA THR A 147 -7.49 8.63 12.31
C THR A 147 -6.63 7.43 12.70
N ALA A 148 -6.09 6.71 11.72
CA ALA A 148 -5.16 5.60 11.92
C ALA A 148 -3.86 6.07 12.60
N MET A 149 -3.23 7.16 12.11
CA MET A 149 -2.03 7.74 12.71
C MET A 149 -2.25 8.15 14.17
N LYS A 150 -3.36 8.87 14.46
CA LYS A 150 -3.71 9.26 15.84
C LYS A 150 -3.89 8.03 16.75
N SER A 151 -4.34 6.92 16.21
CA SER A 151 -4.47 5.66 16.97
C SER A 151 -3.10 5.01 17.21
N VAL A 152 -2.30 4.87 16.17
CA VAL A 152 -0.97 4.23 16.22
C VAL A 152 -0.05 4.96 17.19
N MET A 153 -0.03 6.30 17.19
CA MET A 153 0.79 7.10 18.13
C MET A 153 0.49 6.86 19.61
N ARG A 154 -0.63 6.22 19.96
CA ARG A 154 -0.98 5.84 21.34
C ARG A 154 -0.68 4.38 21.69
N GLN A 155 -0.02 3.67 20.79
CA GLN A 155 0.27 2.24 20.90
C GLN A 155 1.77 1.97 21.04
N ASP A 156 2.53 2.97 21.53
CA ASP A 156 3.99 2.92 21.75
C ASP A 156 4.78 2.33 20.56
N PRO A 157 4.63 2.89 19.34
CA PRO A 157 5.30 2.40 18.16
C PRO A 157 6.80 2.69 18.18
N ASP A 158 7.63 1.72 17.77
CA ASP A 158 9.05 1.95 17.47
C ASP A 158 9.23 2.45 16.03
N VAL A 159 8.38 1.97 15.09
CA VAL A 159 8.42 2.37 13.68
C VAL A 159 7.00 2.55 13.15
N ILE A 160 6.78 3.64 12.42
CA ILE A 160 5.54 3.89 11.69
C ILE A 160 5.86 4.08 10.22
N VAL A 161 5.21 3.32 9.35
CA VAL A 161 5.25 3.52 7.89
C VAL A 161 3.91 4.04 7.42
N ILE A 162 3.94 5.14 6.69
CA ILE A 162 2.75 5.75 6.08
C ILE A 162 2.86 5.57 4.57
N GLY A 163 1.89 4.88 3.98
CA GLY A 163 1.87 4.58 2.55
C GLY A 163 1.88 5.82 1.67
N GLU A 164 1.14 6.85 2.09
CA GLU A 164 1.15 8.15 1.42
C GLU A 164 0.71 9.29 2.36
N MET A 165 1.14 10.50 2.03
CA MET A 165 0.74 11.74 2.70
C MET A 165 0.27 12.74 1.66
N ARG A 166 -1.04 12.99 1.59
CA ARG A 166 -1.65 13.86 0.59
C ARG A 166 -1.93 15.26 1.10
N ASP A 167 -2.05 15.41 2.40
CA ASP A 167 -2.50 16.64 3.03
C ASP A 167 -1.54 17.12 4.13
N ARG A 168 -1.70 18.39 4.48
CA ARG A 168 -0.84 19.05 5.47
C ARG A 168 -0.96 18.44 6.87
N GLU A 169 -2.15 17.97 7.25
CA GLU A 169 -2.38 17.39 8.59
C GLU A 169 -1.63 16.09 8.75
N SER A 170 -1.72 15.18 7.76
CA SER A 170 -0.97 13.91 7.74
C SER A 170 0.53 14.14 7.85
N ILE A 171 1.08 15.13 7.11
CA ILE A 171 2.50 15.49 7.17
C ILE A 171 2.88 16.00 8.56
N GLN A 172 2.05 16.87 9.17
CA GLN A 172 2.32 17.40 10.50
C GLN A 172 2.30 16.33 11.58
N ILE A 173 1.38 15.35 11.49
CA ILE A 173 1.32 14.24 12.43
C ILE A 173 2.55 13.34 12.26
N ALA A 174 2.94 13.04 11.04
CA ALA A 174 4.13 12.23 10.75
C ALA A 174 5.43 12.88 11.29
N LEU A 175 5.59 14.19 11.09
CA LEU A 175 6.74 14.94 11.63
C LEU A 175 6.76 15.03 13.16
N LYS A 176 5.61 14.92 13.83
CA LYS A 176 5.54 14.87 15.30
C LYS A 176 5.85 13.48 15.86
N ALA A 177 5.69 12.45 15.05
CA ALA A 177 5.96 11.07 15.43
C ALA A 177 7.44 10.71 15.29
N ALA A 178 8.21 11.46 14.49
CA ALA A 178 9.64 11.27 14.22
C ALA A 178 10.52 11.94 15.28
#